data_753b635d34bf078aae522e082727e17f
#
_entry.id   753b635d34bf078aae522e082727e17f
#
_cell.length_a   1.000
_cell.length_b   1.000
_cell.length_c   1.000
_cell.angle_alpha   90.00
_cell.angle_beta   90.00
_cell.angle_gamma   90.00
#
_symmetry.space_group_name_H-M   'P 1'
#
loop_
_entity.id
_entity.type
_entity.pdbx_description
1 polymer ?
#
loop_
_entity_poly.entity_id
_entity_poly.type
_entity_poly.pdbx_seq_one_letter_code
_entity_poly.pdbx_strand_id
1 'polypeptide(L)'
;MTAVASKSEPTETQSASEIEHLLQPINKFLQCHTPNAWLEQATKPENLPVLLRDHMVCELKAAQSAMLLIRRYAVDEESGNALLAWLKPYEDYTYRLVGNWRELGKHNKLNKRMVPKSERPYSQELIDKMVLLIKEELHHFYQVLEIAQELGIEYDKLTSSRYARGLLTHVRTYEPAALIDKLICGAYIEARSCERFAAIAPHVDERLGQFYISLLRSEARHYQDYLTLAEQIADDNISDRIAFFGEIERDLIQSPDADFKFHSGSPA
;
A
#
# COMPACT_ATOMS: atom_id res chain seq x y z
N MET A 1 -20.94 -16.87 -39.80
CA MET A 1 -21.01 -15.46 -39.41
C MET A 1 -21.23 -15.42 -37.90
N THR A 2 -20.15 -15.36 -37.13
CA THR A 2 -20.14 -15.28 -35.67
C THR A 2 -20.02 -13.80 -35.30
N ALA A 3 -21.06 -13.25 -34.67
CA ALA A 3 -21.07 -11.89 -34.18
C ALA A 3 -20.07 -11.75 -33.02
N VAL A 4 -19.04 -10.94 -33.20
CA VAL A 4 -18.14 -10.49 -32.15
C VAL A 4 -18.91 -9.46 -31.31
N ALA A 5 -19.25 -9.81 -30.08
CA ALA A 5 -19.83 -8.86 -29.14
C ALA A 5 -18.77 -7.82 -28.78
N SER A 6 -18.97 -6.57 -29.21
CA SER A 6 -18.17 -5.44 -28.77
C SER A 6 -18.45 -5.20 -27.28
N LYS A 7 -17.42 -5.36 -26.43
CA LYS A 7 -17.46 -4.83 -25.06
C LYS A 7 -17.49 -3.31 -25.19
N SER A 8 -18.62 -2.69 -24.84
CA SER A 8 -18.72 -1.25 -24.71
C SER A 8 -17.82 -0.78 -23.57
N GLU A 9 -16.95 0.18 -23.82
CA GLU A 9 -16.21 0.89 -22.77
C GLU A 9 -17.20 1.51 -21.77
N PRO A 10 -16.91 1.46 -20.45
CA PRO A 10 -17.79 2.07 -19.46
C PRO A 10 -17.84 3.59 -19.70
N THR A 11 -19.05 4.17 -19.63
CA THR A 11 -19.24 5.61 -19.71
C THR A 11 -18.61 6.30 -18.49
N GLU A 12 -18.11 7.54 -18.63
CA GLU A 12 -17.50 8.31 -17.52
C GLU A 12 -18.36 8.33 -16.24
N THR A 13 -19.67 8.36 -16.36
CA THR A 13 -20.61 8.33 -15.24
C THR A 13 -20.62 6.97 -14.49
N GLN A 14 -20.43 5.86 -15.20
CA GLN A 14 -20.33 4.52 -14.57
C GLN A 14 -19.01 4.37 -13.81
N SER A 15 -17.93 4.92 -14.35
CA SER A 15 -16.61 4.93 -13.69
C SER A 15 -16.62 5.75 -12.38
N ALA A 16 -17.25 6.92 -12.37
CA ALA A 16 -17.37 7.77 -11.17
C ALA A 16 -18.19 7.08 -10.06
N SER A 17 -19.31 6.44 -10.41
CA SER A 17 -20.13 5.69 -9.45
C SER A 17 -19.41 4.47 -8.86
N GLU A 18 -18.59 3.78 -9.65
CA GLU A 18 -17.77 2.66 -9.14
C GLU A 18 -16.69 3.14 -8.16
N ILE A 19 -16.04 4.26 -8.45
CA ILE A 19 -15.04 4.87 -7.56
C ILE A 19 -15.68 5.28 -6.24
N GLU A 20 -16.83 5.96 -6.28
CA GLU A 20 -17.56 6.36 -5.08
C GLU A 20 -17.95 5.14 -4.22
N HIS A 21 -18.40 4.05 -4.85
CA HIS A 21 -18.72 2.81 -4.14
C HIS A 21 -17.50 2.17 -3.49
N LEU A 22 -16.35 2.17 -4.14
CA LEU A 22 -15.08 1.68 -3.58
C LEU A 22 -14.61 2.52 -2.38
N LEU A 23 -14.76 3.83 -2.46
CA LEU A 23 -14.28 4.76 -1.43
C LEU A 23 -15.23 4.85 -0.22
N GLN A 24 -16.50 4.52 -0.36
CA GLN A 24 -17.47 4.65 0.73
C GLN A 24 -17.05 3.92 2.03
N PRO A 25 -16.62 2.63 2.03
CA PRO A 25 -16.16 1.96 3.23
C PRO A 25 -14.86 2.57 3.77
N ILE A 26 -13.95 3.00 2.89
CA ILE A 26 -12.68 3.63 3.26
C ILE A 26 -12.92 4.96 3.96
N ASN A 27 -13.78 5.82 3.40
CA ASN A 27 -14.12 7.11 4.00
C ASN A 27 -14.85 6.99 5.34
N LYS A 28 -15.54 5.85 5.59
CA LYS A 28 -16.13 5.55 6.90
C LYS A 28 -15.12 5.03 7.90
N PHE A 29 -14.09 4.34 7.43
CA PHE A 29 -13.04 3.76 8.26
C PHE A 29 -12.03 4.82 8.71
N LEU A 30 -11.62 5.71 7.81
CA LEU A 30 -10.74 6.84 8.10
C LEU A 30 -11.48 7.90 8.92
N GLN A 31 -10.83 8.46 9.95
CA GLN A 31 -11.43 9.48 10.81
C GLN A 31 -11.23 10.92 10.32
N CYS A 32 -10.52 11.11 9.23
CA CYS A 32 -10.36 12.39 8.54
C CYS A 32 -10.11 12.19 7.05
N HIS A 33 -10.42 13.20 6.25
CA HIS A 33 -9.97 13.29 4.87
C HIS A 33 -8.57 13.86 4.77
N THR A 34 -7.92 13.64 3.63
CA THR A 34 -6.66 14.31 3.30
C THR A 34 -6.84 15.83 3.38
N PRO A 35 -5.97 16.56 4.11
CA PRO A 35 -6.06 18.01 4.22
C PRO A 35 -5.91 18.71 2.86
N ASN A 36 -6.72 19.75 2.61
CA ASN A 36 -6.61 20.55 1.39
C ASN A 36 -5.21 21.13 1.18
N ALA A 37 -4.55 21.58 2.28
CA ALA A 37 -3.19 22.09 2.22
C ALA A 37 -2.18 21.05 1.71
N TRP A 38 -2.37 19.75 2.03
CA TRP A 38 -1.57 18.68 1.46
C TRP A 38 -1.84 18.52 -0.05
N LEU A 39 -3.12 18.52 -0.43
CA LEU A 39 -3.52 18.38 -1.84
C LEU A 39 -2.99 19.54 -2.70
N GLU A 40 -3.05 20.76 -2.20
CA GLU A 40 -2.47 21.94 -2.86
C GLU A 40 -0.96 21.82 -3.08
N GLN A 41 -0.22 21.15 -2.18
CA GLN A 41 1.20 20.86 -2.40
C GLN A 41 1.38 19.70 -3.37
N ALA A 42 0.59 18.64 -3.25
CA ALA A 42 0.68 17.44 -4.06
C ALA A 42 0.45 17.71 -5.56
N THR A 43 -0.35 18.73 -5.87
CA THR A 43 -0.69 19.11 -7.25
C THR A 43 0.31 20.08 -7.88
N LYS A 44 1.32 20.56 -7.14
CA LYS A 44 2.36 21.43 -7.68
C LYS A 44 3.35 20.63 -8.53
N PRO A 45 3.67 21.07 -9.75
CA PRO A 45 4.61 20.34 -10.62
C PRO A 45 6.00 20.11 -9.99
N GLU A 46 6.49 21.06 -9.20
CA GLU A 46 7.77 20.95 -8.49
C GLU A 46 7.81 19.86 -7.42
N ASN A 47 6.66 19.45 -6.90
CA ASN A 47 6.54 18.39 -5.90
C ASN A 47 6.31 17.00 -6.50
N LEU A 48 5.98 16.90 -7.78
CA LEU A 48 5.76 15.64 -8.46
C LEU A 48 6.95 14.65 -8.34
N PRO A 49 8.22 15.10 -8.47
CA PRO A 49 9.35 14.20 -8.29
C PRO A 49 9.44 13.58 -6.90
N VAL A 50 9.18 14.32 -5.83
CA VAL A 50 9.22 13.77 -4.46
C VAL A 50 8.04 12.84 -4.22
N LEU A 51 6.85 13.18 -4.74
CA LEU A 51 5.67 12.32 -4.61
C LEU A 51 5.86 10.96 -5.27
N LEU A 52 6.30 10.91 -6.52
CA LEU A 52 6.51 9.65 -7.24
C LEU A 52 7.62 8.80 -6.63
N ARG A 53 8.73 9.44 -6.20
CA ARG A 53 9.80 8.73 -5.51
C ARG A 53 9.36 8.14 -4.18
N ASP A 54 8.62 8.91 -3.37
CA ASP A 54 8.12 8.43 -2.09
C ASP A 54 7.04 7.36 -2.27
N HIS A 55 6.12 7.53 -3.23
CA HIS A 55 5.12 6.54 -3.60
C HIS A 55 5.80 5.20 -3.94
N MET A 56 6.76 5.20 -4.86
CA MET A 56 7.52 4.00 -5.22
C MET A 56 8.15 3.31 -3.99
N VAL A 57 8.72 4.08 -3.06
CA VAL A 57 9.30 3.54 -1.82
C VAL A 57 8.21 3.01 -0.89
N CYS A 58 7.01 3.60 -0.87
CA CYS A 58 5.87 3.11 -0.09
C CYS A 58 5.40 1.73 -0.58
N GLU A 59 5.28 1.51 -1.89
CA GLU A 59 4.95 0.22 -2.48
C GLU A 59 5.95 -0.88 -2.05
N LEU A 60 7.24 -0.61 -2.13
CA LEU A 60 8.24 -1.56 -1.65
C LEU A 60 8.12 -1.83 -0.15
N LYS A 61 7.84 -0.82 0.66
CA LYS A 61 7.66 -0.99 2.12
C LYS A 61 6.40 -1.76 2.47
N ALA A 62 5.31 -1.59 1.71
CA ALA A 62 4.11 -2.40 1.85
C ALA A 62 4.42 -3.88 1.57
N ALA A 63 5.10 -4.18 0.45
CA ALA A 63 5.59 -5.52 0.14
C ALA A 63 6.51 -6.10 1.23
N GLN A 64 7.45 -5.31 1.76
CA GLN A 64 8.35 -5.72 2.85
C GLN A 64 7.59 -5.99 4.15
N SER A 65 6.60 -5.17 4.48
CA SER A 65 5.78 -5.35 5.68
C SER A 65 4.97 -6.65 5.61
N ALA A 66 4.32 -6.91 4.48
CA ALA A 66 3.61 -8.16 4.23
C ALA A 66 4.54 -9.38 4.28
N MET A 67 5.72 -9.29 3.67
CA MET A 67 6.76 -10.33 3.73
C MET A 67 7.20 -10.62 5.18
N LEU A 68 7.41 -9.58 5.99
CA LEU A 68 7.79 -9.76 7.39
C LEU A 68 6.69 -10.43 8.23
N LEU A 69 5.41 -10.12 7.96
CA LEU A 69 4.26 -10.79 8.60
C LEU A 69 4.25 -12.28 8.26
N ILE A 70 4.34 -12.64 6.99
CA ILE A 70 4.37 -14.05 6.57
C ILE A 70 5.54 -14.78 7.21
N ARG A 71 6.75 -14.24 7.12
CA ARG A 71 7.96 -14.87 7.66
C ARG A 71 7.88 -15.12 9.17
N ARG A 72 7.39 -14.14 9.90
CA ARG A 72 7.32 -14.25 11.36
C ARG A 72 6.23 -15.19 11.83
N TYR A 73 5.06 -15.15 11.16
CA TYR A 73 3.85 -15.73 11.73
C TYR A 73 3.31 -16.95 10.97
N ALA A 74 3.64 -17.14 9.70
CA ALA A 74 2.90 -18.07 8.87
C ALA A 74 3.71 -19.17 8.17
N VAL A 75 4.97 -18.98 7.85
CA VAL A 75 5.75 -19.94 7.04
C VAL A 75 6.98 -20.50 7.76
N ASP A 76 7.47 -21.65 7.26
CA ASP A 76 8.74 -22.21 7.66
C ASP A 76 9.94 -21.33 7.21
N GLU A 77 11.14 -21.67 7.70
CA GLU A 77 12.35 -20.91 7.42
C GLU A 77 12.71 -20.90 5.93
N GLU A 78 12.55 -22.03 5.24
CA GLU A 78 12.89 -22.15 3.83
C GLU A 78 11.99 -21.29 2.95
N SER A 79 10.67 -21.27 3.23
CA SER A 79 9.71 -20.36 2.58
C SER A 79 10.03 -18.91 2.90
N GLY A 80 10.40 -18.62 4.13
CA GLY A 80 10.84 -17.30 4.55
C GLY A 80 12.07 -16.79 3.80
N ASN A 81 13.03 -17.65 3.51
CA ASN A 81 14.21 -17.33 2.70
C ASN A 81 13.86 -17.09 1.23
N ALA A 82 12.89 -17.84 0.68
CA ALA A 82 12.39 -17.61 -0.67
C ALA A 82 11.71 -16.23 -0.81
N LEU A 83 10.99 -15.78 0.21
CA LEU A 83 10.39 -14.42 0.23
C LEU A 83 11.47 -13.32 0.26
N LEU A 84 12.52 -13.48 1.05
CA LEU A 84 13.65 -12.54 1.05
C LEU A 84 14.34 -12.47 -0.32
N ALA A 85 14.56 -13.61 -0.96
CA ALA A 85 15.16 -13.67 -2.29
C ALA A 85 14.29 -13.00 -3.35
N TRP A 86 12.96 -13.09 -3.22
CA TRP A 86 12.01 -12.44 -4.13
C TRP A 86 12.09 -10.91 -4.07
N LEU A 87 12.15 -10.32 -2.86
CA LEU A 87 12.19 -8.87 -2.68
C LEU A 87 13.58 -8.27 -2.93
N LYS A 88 14.64 -9.07 -2.79
CA LYS A 88 16.02 -8.59 -2.82
C LYS A 88 16.38 -7.70 -4.02
N PRO A 89 16.00 -7.98 -5.28
CA PRO A 89 16.34 -7.12 -6.41
C PRO A 89 15.75 -5.71 -6.27
N TYR A 90 14.54 -5.57 -5.74
CA TYR A 90 13.87 -4.29 -5.50
C TYR A 90 14.55 -3.51 -4.37
N GLU A 91 14.93 -4.20 -3.28
CA GLU A 91 15.70 -3.62 -2.17
C GLU A 91 17.08 -3.14 -2.61
N ASP A 92 17.80 -3.94 -3.40
CA ASP A 92 19.10 -3.57 -3.92
C ASP A 92 19.02 -2.33 -4.82
N TYR A 93 17.99 -2.25 -5.68
CA TYR A 93 17.75 -1.06 -6.49
C TYR A 93 17.42 0.16 -5.62
N THR A 94 16.48 0.03 -4.71
CA THR A 94 15.95 1.17 -3.94
C THR A 94 16.95 1.69 -2.91
N TYR A 95 17.59 0.81 -2.15
CA TYR A 95 18.42 1.23 -1.01
C TYR A 95 19.90 1.31 -1.33
N ARG A 96 20.38 0.60 -2.35
CA ARG A 96 21.79 0.52 -2.70
C ARG A 96 22.12 1.13 -4.05
N LEU A 97 21.10 1.44 -4.87
CA LEU A 97 21.22 1.89 -6.25
C LEU A 97 21.97 0.86 -7.13
N VAL A 98 21.71 -0.44 -6.89
CA VAL A 98 22.31 -1.56 -7.62
C VAL A 98 21.25 -2.26 -8.45
N GLY A 99 21.57 -2.56 -9.70
CA GLY A 99 20.68 -3.23 -10.64
C GLY A 99 20.12 -2.34 -11.72
N ASN A 100 19.35 -2.95 -12.62
CA ASN A 100 18.70 -2.25 -13.72
C ASN A 100 17.17 -2.29 -13.48
N TRP A 101 16.58 -1.13 -13.35
CA TRP A 101 15.14 -1.04 -13.09
C TRP A 101 14.28 -1.76 -14.16
N ARG A 102 14.70 -1.76 -15.42
CA ARG A 102 13.99 -2.43 -16.53
C ARG A 102 13.90 -3.95 -16.36
N GLU A 103 14.78 -4.53 -15.57
CA GLU A 103 14.77 -5.97 -15.27
C GLU A 103 13.86 -6.32 -14.08
N LEU A 104 13.48 -5.34 -13.24
CA LEU A 104 12.72 -5.60 -12.00
C LEU A 104 11.37 -6.29 -12.28
N GLY A 105 10.65 -5.90 -13.33
CA GLY A 105 9.41 -6.55 -13.71
C GLY A 105 9.53 -8.06 -13.96
N LYS A 106 10.72 -8.54 -14.38
CA LYS A 106 11.01 -9.97 -14.58
C LYS A 106 11.22 -10.73 -13.26
N HIS A 107 11.57 -10.02 -12.19
CA HIS A 107 11.81 -10.58 -10.87
C HIS A 107 10.54 -10.75 -10.02
N ASN A 108 9.40 -10.20 -10.46
CA ASN A 108 8.13 -10.32 -9.71
C ASN A 108 7.53 -11.72 -9.85
N LYS A 109 8.28 -12.74 -9.41
CA LYS A 109 7.89 -14.15 -9.45
C LYS A 109 8.33 -14.86 -8.18
N LEU A 110 7.36 -15.41 -7.47
CA LEU A 110 7.64 -16.33 -6.37
C LEU A 110 7.72 -17.75 -6.94
N ASN A 111 8.93 -18.31 -7.00
CA ASN A 111 9.19 -19.61 -7.65
C ASN A 111 8.96 -20.81 -6.72
N LYS A 112 8.55 -20.57 -5.48
CA LYS A 112 8.37 -21.62 -4.47
C LYS A 112 6.98 -21.53 -3.86
N ARG A 113 6.34 -22.70 -3.67
CA ARG A 113 5.13 -22.79 -2.86
C ARG A 113 5.49 -22.55 -1.38
N MET A 114 4.72 -21.68 -0.73
CA MET A 114 4.87 -21.41 0.70
C MET A 114 4.35 -22.59 1.52
N VAL A 115 5.09 -22.96 2.56
CA VAL A 115 4.71 -24.03 3.50
C VAL A 115 4.20 -23.40 4.78
N PRO A 116 2.89 -23.54 5.11
CA PRO A 116 2.33 -22.93 6.30
C PRO A 116 2.79 -23.64 7.58
N LYS A 117 2.90 -22.88 8.68
CA LYS A 117 3.06 -23.43 10.02
C LYS A 117 1.76 -24.12 10.45
N SER A 118 1.82 -25.42 10.69
CA SER A 118 0.63 -26.24 10.98
C SER A 118 -0.05 -25.92 12.30
N GLU A 119 0.69 -25.39 13.25
CA GLU A 119 0.19 -25.03 14.59
C GLU A 119 -0.62 -23.73 14.63
N ARG A 120 -0.74 -23.02 13.52
CA ARG A 120 -1.46 -21.75 13.43
C ARG A 120 -2.58 -21.81 12.40
N PRO A 121 -3.86 -21.79 12.80
CA PRO A 121 -4.99 -21.98 11.89
C PRO A 121 -5.08 -20.89 10.80
N TYR A 122 -4.61 -19.68 11.08
CA TYR A 122 -4.62 -18.56 10.15
C TYR A 122 -3.45 -18.55 9.14
N SER A 123 -2.48 -19.47 9.26
CA SER A 123 -1.23 -19.40 8.46
C SER A 123 -1.50 -19.41 6.96
N GLN A 124 -2.38 -20.31 6.48
CA GLN A 124 -2.64 -20.41 5.05
C GLN A 124 -3.29 -19.14 4.50
N GLU A 125 -4.28 -18.59 5.20
CA GLU A 125 -4.97 -17.40 4.75
C GLU A 125 -4.05 -16.16 4.78
N LEU A 126 -3.22 -16.02 5.83
CA LEU A 126 -2.21 -14.96 5.91
C LEU A 126 -1.22 -15.07 4.75
N ILE A 127 -0.79 -16.29 4.36
CA ILE A 127 0.07 -16.52 3.21
C ILE A 127 -0.63 -16.07 1.92
N ASP A 128 -1.84 -16.56 1.68
CA ASP A 128 -2.54 -16.34 0.42
C ASP A 128 -2.81 -14.85 0.16
N LYS A 129 -3.31 -14.13 1.17
CA LYS A 129 -3.58 -12.69 1.09
C LYS A 129 -2.29 -11.87 0.95
N MET A 130 -1.30 -12.12 1.79
CA MET A 130 -0.07 -11.32 1.80
C MET A 130 0.87 -11.64 0.63
N VAL A 131 0.90 -12.86 0.09
CA VAL A 131 1.65 -13.16 -1.14
C VAL A 131 1.04 -12.45 -2.34
N LEU A 132 -0.30 -12.39 -2.43
CA LEU A 132 -0.98 -11.63 -3.48
C LEU A 132 -0.66 -10.14 -3.35
N LEU A 133 -0.77 -9.57 -2.16
CA LEU A 133 -0.41 -8.19 -1.88
C LEU A 133 1.03 -7.90 -2.30
N ILE A 134 2.02 -8.68 -1.84
CA ILE A 134 3.43 -8.49 -2.22
C ILE A 134 3.58 -8.43 -3.75
N LYS A 135 2.91 -9.33 -4.47
CA LYS A 135 3.00 -9.39 -5.94
C LYS A 135 2.46 -8.12 -6.58
N GLU A 136 1.38 -7.60 -6.06
CA GLU A 136 0.74 -6.37 -6.56
C GLU A 136 1.55 -5.14 -6.22
N GLU A 137 2.03 -5.01 -4.98
CA GLU A 137 2.89 -3.91 -4.55
C GLU A 137 4.20 -3.82 -5.35
N LEU A 138 4.84 -4.97 -5.64
CA LEU A 138 6.01 -5.00 -6.51
C LEU A 138 5.68 -4.66 -7.97
N HIS A 139 4.45 -4.91 -8.41
CA HIS A 139 3.96 -4.46 -9.72
C HIS A 139 3.69 -2.96 -9.74
N HIS A 140 3.02 -2.43 -8.71
CA HIS A 140 2.79 -0.99 -8.55
C HIS A 140 4.12 -0.23 -8.46
N PHE A 141 5.07 -0.71 -7.66
CA PHE A 141 6.44 -0.18 -7.62
C PHE A 141 7.04 -0.01 -9.01
N TYR A 142 6.94 -1.07 -9.83
CA TYR A 142 7.48 -1.05 -11.19
C TYR A 142 6.73 -0.05 -12.08
N GLN A 143 5.41 0.03 -12.00
CA GLN A 143 4.61 0.99 -12.76
C GLN A 143 4.91 2.45 -12.39
N VAL A 144 5.04 2.75 -11.09
CA VAL A 144 5.45 4.11 -10.64
C VAL A 144 6.82 4.47 -11.20
N LEU A 145 7.75 3.52 -11.21
CA LEU A 145 9.09 3.72 -11.74
C LEU A 145 9.08 3.97 -13.25
N GLU A 146 8.24 3.24 -14.01
CA GLU A 146 8.04 3.48 -15.44
C GLU A 146 7.51 4.90 -15.70
N ILE A 147 6.46 5.31 -14.98
CA ILE A 147 5.87 6.65 -15.11
C ILE A 147 6.90 7.73 -14.73
N ALA A 148 7.64 7.56 -13.65
CA ALA A 148 8.70 8.50 -13.26
C ALA A 148 9.76 8.66 -14.35
N GLN A 149 10.19 7.55 -14.97
CA GLN A 149 11.18 7.58 -16.06
C GLN A 149 10.63 8.26 -17.34
N GLU A 150 9.37 8.06 -17.67
CA GLU A 150 8.73 8.74 -18.81
C GLU A 150 8.62 10.25 -18.61
N LEU A 151 8.43 10.68 -17.35
CA LEU A 151 8.42 12.10 -16.97
C LEU A 151 9.85 12.67 -16.78
N GLY A 152 10.91 11.89 -17.02
CA GLY A 152 12.29 12.31 -16.83
C GLY A 152 12.69 12.49 -15.36
N ILE A 153 11.96 11.85 -14.43
CA ILE A 153 12.24 11.90 -13.01
C ILE A 153 13.14 10.71 -12.65
N GLU A 154 14.40 11.00 -12.38
CA GLU A 154 15.35 9.99 -11.92
C GLU A 154 15.07 9.63 -10.45
N TYR A 155 15.26 8.34 -10.12
CA TYR A 155 15.19 7.89 -8.74
C TYR A 155 16.40 8.40 -7.93
N ASP A 156 16.11 8.95 -6.77
CA ASP A 156 17.09 9.31 -5.75
C ASP A 156 16.58 8.91 -4.36
N LYS A 157 17.50 8.70 -3.42
CA LYS A 157 17.16 8.26 -2.07
C LYS A 157 16.39 9.33 -1.32
N LEU A 158 15.34 8.91 -0.65
CA LEU A 158 14.52 9.75 0.20
C LEU A 158 14.55 9.29 1.66
N THR A 159 14.42 10.26 2.56
CA THR A 159 14.06 9.99 3.96
C THR A 159 12.64 9.45 4.04
N SER A 160 12.39 8.53 4.97
CA SER A 160 11.04 8.00 5.18
C SER A 160 10.15 9.02 5.87
N SER A 161 8.88 9.06 5.47
CA SER A 161 7.81 9.75 6.20
C SER A 161 7.71 9.24 7.64
N ARG A 162 7.24 10.10 8.57
CA ARG A 162 6.95 9.71 9.96
C ARG A 162 5.69 8.85 10.10
N TYR A 163 4.81 8.83 9.11
CA TYR A 163 3.46 8.27 9.18
C TYR A 163 3.42 6.81 9.63
N ALA A 164 3.98 5.88 8.85
CA ALA A 164 3.96 4.46 9.19
C ALA A 164 4.69 4.19 10.52
N ARG A 165 5.81 4.88 10.78
CA ARG A 165 6.53 4.77 12.05
C ARG A 165 5.66 5.27 13.20
N GLY A 166 4.92 6.36 13.04
CA GLY A 166 4.00 6.90 14.03
C GLY A 166 2.96 5.88 14.44
N LEU A 167 2.30 5.22 13.49
CA LEU A 167 1.37 4.12 13.77
C LEU A 167 2.05 2.98 14.52
N LEU A 168 3.18 2.49 14.02
CA LEU A 168 3.86 1.32 14.56
C LEU A 168 4.42 1.50 15.99
N THR A 169 4.65 2.73 16.46
CA THR A 169 5.06 2.98 17.86
C THR A 169 4.02 2.61 18.90
N HIS A 170 2.75 2.47 18.47
CA HIS A 170 1.62 2.13 19.34
C HIS A 170 1.25 0.64 19.30
N VAL A 171 1.98 -0.17 18.55
CA VAL A 171 1.80 -1.62 18.47
C VAL A 171 2.19 -2.26 19.80
N ARG A 172 1.30 -3.11 20.34
CA ARG A 172 1.57 -3.90 21.54
C ARG A 172 2.74 -4.85 21.33
N THR A 173 3.45 -5.19 22.41
CA THR A 173 4.69 -5.97 22.35
C THR A 173 4.51 -7.47 22.56
N TYR A 174 3.32 -7.93 22.93
CA TYR A 174 3.00 -9.34 23.21
C TYR A 174 2.07 -9.92 22.14
N GLU A 175 2.18 -11.24 21.91
CA GLU A 175 1.36 -11.96 20.92
C GLU A 175 0.08 -12.54 21.58
N PRO A 176 -1.03 -12.66 20.81
CA PRO A 176 -1.18 -12.30 19.39
C PRO A 176 -1.47 -10.82 19.15
N ALA A 177 -1.57 -10.02 20.20
CA ALA A 177 -1.93 -8.60 20.12
C ALA A 177 -1.00 -7.79 19.20
N ALA A 178 0.31 -8.10 19.17
CA ALA A 178 1.26 -7.45 18.29
C ALA A 178 0.97 -7.71 16.81
N LEU A 179 0.55 -8.92 16.45
CA LEU A 179 0.15 -9.25 15.08
C LEU A 179 -1.14 -8.52 14.69
N ILE A 180 -2.15 -8.55 15.55
CA ILE A 180 -3.44 -7.86 15.34
C ILE A 180 -3.21 -6.37 15.10
N ASP A 181 -2.43 -5.72 15.95
CA ASP A 181 -2.12 -4.30 15.82
C ASP A 181 -1.40 -3.96 14.52
N LYS A 182 -0.44 -4.80 14.08
CA LYS A 182 0.26 -4.60 12.81
C LYS A 182 -0.68 -4.74 11.61
N LEU A 183 -1.63 -5.66 11.68
CA LEU A 183 -2.64 -5.82 10.63
C LEU A 183 -3.57 -4.59 10.59
N ILE A 184 -3.99 -4.06 11.75
CA ILE A 184 -4.77 -2.82 11.81
C ILE A 184 -3.97 -1.63 11.24
N CYS A 185 -2.69 -1.50 11.57
CA CYS A 185 -1.82 -0.48 10.99
C CYS A 185 -1.73 -0.61 9.47
N GLY A 186 -1.58 -1.85 8.95
CA GLY A 186 -1.60 -2.12 7.51
C GLY A 186 -2.91 -1.64 6.88
N ALA A 187 -4.06 -1.97 7.47
CA ALA A 187 -5.36 -1.52 6.98
C ALA A 187 -5.47 0.02 6.89
N TYR A 188 -4.97 0.76 7.88
CA TYR A 188 -4.95 2.23 7.82
C TYR A 188 -4.03 2.77 6.74
N ILE A 189 -2.87 2.15 6.51
CA ILE A 189 -1.94 2.57 5.46
C ILE A 189 -2.57 2.40 4.08
N GLU A 190 -3.15 1.23 3.79
CA GLU A 190 -3.81 0.95 2.51
C GLU A 190 -5.05 1.83 2.28
N ALA A 191 -5.88 1.99 3.32
CA ALA A 191 -7.05 2.88 3.26
C ALA A 191 -6.65 4.32 2.95
N ARG A 192 -5.58 4.83 3.58
CA ARG A 192 -5.07 6.19 3.33
C ARG A 192 -4.44 6.32 1.95
N SER A 193 -3.73 5.30 1.46
CA SER A 193 -3.21 5.26 0.09
C SER A 193 -4.36 5.37 -0.91
N CYS A 194 -5.40 4.55 -0.75
CA CYS A 194 -6.57 4.56 -1.61
C CYS A 194 -7.28 5.93 -1.64
N GLU A 195 -7.51 6.54 -0.47
CA GLU A 195 -8.14 7.86 -0.37
C GLU A 195 -7.29 8.94 -1.04
N ARG A 196 -5.95 8.93 -0.87
CA ARG A 196 -5.05 9.90 -1.51
C ARG A 196 -4.93 9.72 -3.01
N PHE A 197 -4.90 8.49 -3.51
CA PHE A 197 -4.93 8.24 -4.95
C PHE A 197 -6.19 8.83 -5.58
N ALA A 198 -7.35 8.62 -4.96
CA ALA A 198 -8.59 9.20 -5.44
C ALA A 198 -8.62 10.73 -5.36
N ALA A 199 -8.05 11.30 -4.28
CA ALA A 199 -8.01 12.74 -4.09
C ALA A 199 -7.08 13.46 -5.09
N ILE A 200 -5.93 12.87 -5.44
CA ILE A 200 -4.95 13.51 -6.33
C ILE A 200 -5.23 13.25 -7.82
N ALA A 201 -5.86 12.13 -8.17
CA ALA A 201 -6.07 11.71 -9.56
C ALA A 201 -6.70 12.78 -10.47
N PRO A 202 -7.71 13.58 -10.03
CA PRO A 202 -8.31 14.63 -10.86
C PRO A 202 -7.40 15.84 -11.13
N HIS A 203 -6.27 15.95 -10.42
CA HIS A 203 -5.42 17.15 -10.38
C HIS A 203 -4.05 16.96 -11.01
N VAL A 204 -3.75 15.79 -11.53
CA VAL A 204 -2.50 15.46 -12.22
C VAL A 204 -2.75 15.24 -13.71
N ASP A 205 -1.69 15.00 -14.51
CA ASP A 205 -1.88 14.67 -15.91
C ASP A 205 -2.73 13.41 -16.10
N GLU A 206 -3.40 13.30 -17.24
CA GLU A 206 -4.38 12.24 -17.53
C GLU A 206 -3.80 10.83 -17.31
N ARG A 207 -2.57 10.58 -17.73
CA ARG A 207 -1.93 9.27 -17.59
C ARG A 207 -1.69 8.90 -16.12
N LEU A 208 -1.16 9.84 -15.35
CA LEU A 208 -0.92 9.64 -13.92
C LEU A 208 -2.24 9.52 -13.16
N GLY A 209 -3.24 10.31 -13.53
CA GLY A 209 -4.59 10.22 -12.97
C GLY A 209 -5.23 8.85 -13.21
N GLN A 210 -5.18 8.35 -14.45
CA GLN A 210 -5.67 7.01 -14.78
C GLN A 210 -4.90 5.91 -14.04
N PHE A 211 -3.60 6.06 -13.87
CA PHE A 211 -2.80 5.14 -13.07
C PHE A 211 -3.28 5.11 -11.61
N TYR A 212 -3.43 6.25 -10.96
CA TYR A 212 -3.94 6.31 -9.57
C TYR A 212 -5.33 5.70 -9.44
N ILE A 213 -6.22 5.96 -10.39
CA ILE A 213 -7.54 5.32 -10.41
C ILE A 213 -7.44 3.79 -10.56
N SER A 214 -6.48 3.29 -11.33
CA SER A 214 -6.30 1.85 -11.52
C SER A 214 -5.88 1.12 -10.24
N LEU A 215 -5.21 1.82 -9.29
CA LEU A 215 -4.78 1.26 -8.01
C LEU A 215 -5.94 1.09 -7.01
N LEU A 216 -7.02 1.87 -7.12
CA LEU A 216 -8.06 1.92 -6.09
C LEU A 216 -8.66 0.55 -5.74
N ARG A 217 -8.80 -0.36 -6.71
CA ARG A 217 -9.39 -1.69 -6.46
C ARG A 217 -8.45 -2.60 -5.68
N SER A 218 -7.16 -2.57 -5.96
CA SER A 218 -6.16 -3.34 -5.21
C SER A 218 -6.03 -2.81 -3.79
N GLU A 219 -5.88 -1.52 -3.62
CA GLU A 219 -5.75 -0.88 -2.30
C GLU A 219 -6.99 -1.09 -1.41
N ALA A 220 -8.19 -0.94 -1.98
CA ALA A 220 -9.42 -1.23 -1.26
C ALA A 220 -9.54 -2.70 -0.82
N ARG A 221 -9.00 -3.64 -1.61
CA ARG A 221 -8.93 -5.04 -1.22
C ARG A 221 -7.86 -5.27 -0.16
N HIS A 222 -6.65 -4.71 -0.30
CA HIS A 222 -5.58 -4.82 0.68
C HIS A 222 -6.05 -4.35 2.06
N TYR A 223 -6.70 -3.21 2.13
CA TYR A 223 -7.34 -2.70 3.35
C TYR A 223 -8.27 -3.74 3.99
N GLN A 224 -9.19 -4.34 3.20
CA GLN A 224 -10.14 -5.34 3.68
C GLN A 224 -9.44 -6.63 4.11
N ASP A 225 -8.42 -7.08 3.37
CA ASP A 225 -7.63 -8.26 3.68
C ASP A 225 -6.91 -8.14 5.03
N TYR A 226 -6.32 -6.99 5.29
CA TYR A 226 -5.69 -6.69 6.58
C TYR A 226 -6.68 -6.70 7.74
N LEU A 227 -7.86 -6.07 7.60
CA LEU A 227 -8.88 -6.07 8.66
C LEU A 227 -9.46 -7.45 8.91
N THR A 228 -9.82 -8.18 7.86
CA THR A 228 -10.36 -9.54 7.98
C THR A 228 -9.38 -10.45 8.72
N LEU A 229 -8.09 -10.38 8.39
CA LEU A 229 -7.06 -11.14 9.10
C LEU A 229 -6.94 -10.72 10.58
N ALA A 230 -7.03 -9.42 10.88
CA ALA A 230 -6.97 -8.94 12.26
C ALA A 230 -8.15 -9.47 13.09
N GLU A 231 -9.37 -9.42 12.55
CA GLU A 231 -10.59 -9.93 13.18
C GLU A 231 -10.54 -11.45 13.42
N GLN A 232 -10.13 -12.21 12.42
CA GLN A 232 -10.00 -13.68 12.53
C GLN A 232 -8.96 -14.10 13.56
N ILE A 233 -7.82 -13.39 13.64
CA ILE A 233 -6.74 -13.74 14.59
C ILE A 233 -7.10 -13.33 16.01
N ALA A 234 -7.88 -12.25 16.16
CA ALA A 234 -8.33 -11.79 17.47
C ALA A 234 -9.33 -12.73 18.13
N ASP A 235 -10.19 -13.39 17.35
CA ASP A 235 -11.31 -14.21 17.82
C ASP A 235 -12.19 -13.47 18.85
N ASP A 236 -12.22 -12.14 18.76
CA ASP A 236 -12.96 -11.24 19.65
C ASP A 236 -13.18 -9.88 18.95
N ASN A 237 -14.02 -9.02 19.55
CA ASN A 237 -14.27 -7.68 19.04
C ASN A 237 -13.02 -6.79 19.21
N ILE A 238 -12.54 -6.24 18.11
CA ILE A 238 -11.38 -5.33 18.07
C ILE A 238 -11.75 -3.89 17.72
N SER A 239 -13.03 -3.53 17.75
CA SER A 239 -13.52 -2.20 17.35
C SER A 239 -12.86 -1.06 18.12
N ASP A 240 -12.67 -1.21 19.43
CA ASP A 240 -11.99 -0.20 20.25
C ASP A 240 -10.51 -0.04 19.83
N ARG A 241 -9.88 -1.13 19.44
CA ARG A 241 -8.48 -1.09 18.98
C ARG A 241 -8.34 -0.48 17.60
N ILE A 242 -9.31 -0.74 16.72
CA ILE A 242 -9.41 -0.07 15.42
C ILE A 242 -9.62 1.43 15.63
N ALA A 243 -10.58 1.82 16.48
CA ALA A 243 -10.85 3.24 16.79
C ALA A 243 -9.60 3.95 17.34
N PHE A 244 -8.87 3.32 18.24
CA PHE A 244 -7.62 3.84 18.80
C PHE A 244 -6.57 4.14 17.73
N PHE A 245 -6.34 3.23 16.78
CA PHE A 245 -5.42 3.48 15.67
C PHE A 245 -5.96 4.53 14.70
N GLY A 246 -7.27 4.64 14.56
CA GLY A 246 -7.91 5.70 13.77
C GLY A 246 -7.65 7.10 14.31
N GLU A 247 -7.67 7.27 15.64
CA GLU A 247 -7.32 8.53 16.28
C GLU A 247 -5.85 8.91 16.03
N ILE A 248 -4.95 7.94 16.17
CA ILE A 248 -3.52 8.14 15.88
C ILE A 248 -3.31 8.50 14.41
N GLU A 249 -3.94 7.77 13.50
CA GLU A 249 -3.86 8.01 12.06
C GLU A 249 -4.34 9.43 11.71
N ARG A 250 -5.52 9.81 12.22
CA ARG A 250 -6.06 11.16 12.05
C ARG A 250 -5.08 12.23 12.53
N ASP A 251 -4.51 12.05 13.71
CA ASP A 251 -3.58 13.01 14.29
C ASP A 251 -2.28 13.13 13.49
N LEU A 252 -1.79 12.02 12.93
CA LEU A 252 -0.64 11.99 12.03
C LEU A 252 -0.91 12.73 10.71
N ILE A 253 -2.11 12.59 10.14
CA ILE A 253 -2.50 13.23 8.88
C ILE A 253 -2.81 14.72 9.06
N GLN A 254 -3.40 15.12 10.18
CA GLN A 254 -3.77 16.51 10.45
C GLN A 254 -2.63 17.33 11.02
N SER A 255 -1.65 16.70 11.67
CA SER A 255 -0.50 17.42 12.26
C SER A 255 0.42 17.99 11.18
N PRO A 256 1.02 19.16 11.39
CA PRO A 256 1.98 19.75 10.48
C PRO A 256 3.21 18.85 10.28
N ASP A 257 3.71 18.82 9.03
CA ASP A 257 4.88 18.05 8.65
C ASP A 257 5.84 18.93 7.83
N ALA A 258 7.09 19.04 8.28
CA ALA A 258 8.11 19.83 7.60
C ALA A 258 8.63 19.14 6.33
N ASP A 259 8.47 17.81 6.25
CA ASP A 259 8.97 16.99 5.13
C ASP A 259 7.78 16.48 4.30
N PHE A 260 7.55 17.13 3.15
CA PHE A 260 6.47 16.74 2.25
C PHE A 260 6.72 15.36 1.64
N LYS A 261 5.78 14.45 1.83
CA LYS A 261 5.79 13.06 1.36
C LYS A 261 4.39 12.60 0.99
N PHE A 262 4.29 11.45 0.33
CA PHE A 262 3.00 10.88 -0.05
C PHE A 262 2.06 10.67 1.16
N HIS A 263 2.59 10.21 2.31
CA HIS A 263 1.83 10.06 3.55
C HIS A 263 2.14 11.13 4.62
N SER A 264 2.71 12.27 4.26
CA SER A 264 2.92 13.35 5.22
C SER A 264 1.59 13.96 5.69
N GLY A 265 1.61 14.66 6.82
CA GLY A 265 0.54 15.54 7.25
C GLY A 265 0.44 16.82 6.41
N SER A 266 -0.29 17.80 6.92
CA SER A 266 -0.32 19.15 6.31
C SER A 266 1.09 19.75 6.27
N PRO A 267 1.42 20.56 5.26
CA PRO A 267 2.67 21.30 5.25
C PRO A 267 2.80 22.20 6.50
N ALA A 268 4.01 22.27 7.09
CA ALA A 268 4.30 23.12 8.26
C ALA A 268 4.46 24.59 7.86
#